data_eb91c0c31175593fbc55dcb805cf3621
#
_entry.id   eb91c0c31175593fbc55dcb805cf3621
#
_cell.length_a   1.000
_cell.length_b   1.000
_cell.length_c   1.000
_cell.angle_alpha   90.00
_cell.angle_beta   90.00
_cell.angle_gamma   90.00
#
_symmetry.space_group_name_H-M   'P 1'
#
loop_
_entity.id
_entity.type
_entity.pdbx_description
1 polymer ?
#
loop_
_entity_poly.entity_id
_entity_poly.type
_entity_poly.pdbx_seq_one_letter_code
_entity_poly.pdbx_strand_id
1 'polypeptide(L)'
;MAPIGVFDSGVGGLTVAREISRQLPYENIVYFGDTARVPYGSKSQNTIIRFSEQIIRFLRTKQVKAIVIACNTASALALDAVKDEFDLPIIGVVIPGARAAVEATTNGKVGVVGTEATVQSGMYTKVIQGMNPKIEVIEKACPLFVPLVDCLLYTSDAADEEDSVD
;
A
#
# COMPACT_ATOMS: atom_id res chain seq x y z
N MET A 1 9.45 -18.61 15.24
CA MET A 1 9.88 -17.22 15.00
C MET A 1 8.63 -16.37 14.86
N ALA A 2 8.53 -15.21 15.51
CA ALA A 2 7.34 -14.34 15.41
C ALA A 2 7.21 -13.81 13.96
N PRO A 3 6.01 -13.83 13.36
CA PRO A 3 5.83 -13.46 11.95
C PRO A 3 5.90 -11.94 11.72
N ILE A 4 6.05 -11.54 10.44
CA ILE A 4 5.84 -10.17 9.97
C ILE A 4 4.36 -10.03 9.58
N GLY A 5 3.66 -9.05 10.16
CA GLY A 5 2.33 -8.67 9.72
C GLY A 5 2.40 -7.79 8.48
N VAL A 6 1.63 -8.10 7.46
CA VAL A 6 1.51 -7.27 6.25
C VAL A 6 0.04 -7.00 6.02
N PHE A 7 -0.36 -5.73 5.82
CA PHE A 7 -1.74 -5.45 5.48
C PHE A 7 -1.90 -4.48 4.31
N ASP A 8 -3.00 -4.65 3.60
CA ASP A 8 -3.44 -3.82 2.48
C ASP A 8 -4.95 -3.61 2.52
N SER A 9 -5.43 -2.62 1.80
CA SER A 9 -6.87 -2.39 1.61
C SER A 9 -7.55 -3.47 0.75
N GLY A 10 -6.78 -4.24 -0.03
CA GLY A 10 -7.30 -5.23 -0.95
C GLY A 10 -6.30 -6.34 -1.24
N VAL A 11 -6.00 -6.55 -2.53
CA VAL A 11 -5.10 -7.61 -3.02
C VAL A 11 -3.75 -7.08 -3.53
N GLY A 12 -3.63 -5.77 -3.80
CA GLY A 12 -2.41 -5.17 -4.36
C GLY A 12 -1.18 -5.37 -3.48
N GLY A 13 -1.35 -5.37 -2.17
CA GLY A 13 -0.29 -5.61 -1.18
C GLY A 13 0.32 -7.00 -1.21
N LEU A 14 -0.28 -7.97 -1.93
CA LEU A 14 0.33 -9.28 -2.15
C LEU A 14 1.65 -9.18 -2.92
N THR A 15 1.82 -8.14 -3.76
CA THR A 15 3.10 -7.87 -4.44
C THR A 15 4.20 -7.54 -3.44
N VAL A 16 3.88 -6.76 -2.41
CA VAL A 16 4.78 -6.43 -1.30
C VAL A 16 5.09 -7.67 -0.47
N ALA A 17 4.06 -8.44 -0.09
CA ALA A 17 4.23 -9.68 0.68
C ALA A 17 5.12 -10.69 -0.07
N ARG A 18 4.94 -10.84 -1.39
CA ARG A 18 5.78 -11.69 -2.25
C ARG A 18 7.23 -11.23 -2.23
N GLU A 19 7.48 -9.93 -2.32
CA GLU A 19 8.84 -9.41 -2.32
C GLU A 19 9.52 -9.58 -0.95
N ILE A 20 8.80 -9.38 0.15
CA ILE A 20 9.30 -9.68 1.49
C ILE A 20 9.67 -11.17 1.61
N SER A 21 8.80 -12.08 1.17
CA SER A 21 9.07 -13.52 1.19
C SER A 21 10.28 -13.92 0.35
N ARG A 22 10.47 -13.24 -0.80
CA ARG A 22 11.63 -13.48 -1.67
C ARG A 22 12.95 -13.03 -1.03
N GLN A 23 12.95 -11.88 -0.36
CA GLN A 23 14.15 -11.32 0.27
C GLN A 23 14.44 -11.92 1.65
N LEU A 24 13.40 -12.34 2.36
CA LEU A 24 13.46 -12.89 3.70
C LEU A 24 12.80 -14.28 3.76
N PRO A 25 13.38 -15.30 3.09
CA PRO A 25 12.72 -16.59 2.87
C PRO A 25 12.49 -17.42 4.14
N TYR A 26 13.12 -17.05 5.25
CA TYR A 26 12.95 -17.72 6.54
C TYR A 26 11.95 -17.01 7.46
N GLU A 27 11.37 -15.89 7.03
CA GLU A 27 10.38 -15.15 7.80
C GLU A 27 8.95 -15.63 7.48
N ASN A 28 8.19 -15.86 8.52
CA ASN A 28 6.76 -16.11 8.37
C ASN A 28 6.01 -14.78 8.15
N ILE A 29 5.02 -14.78 7.28
CA ILE A 29 4.18 -13.63 6.99
C ILE A 29 2.73 -13.94 7.36
N VAL A 30 2.09 -13.00 8.04
CA VAL A 30 0.63 -12.95 8.22
C VAL A 30 0.11 -11.80 7.38
N TYR A 31 -0.59 -12.12 6.30
CA TYR A 31 -1.19 -11.11 5.42
C TYR A 31 -2.65 -10.86 5.79
N PHE A 32 -3.05 -9.59 5.79
CA PHE A 32 -4.43 -9.15 5.96
C PHE A 32 -4.84 -8.21 4.81
N GLY A 33 -5.75 -8.66 3.95
CA GLY A 33 -6.39 -7.84 2.93
C GLY A 33 -7.77 -7.39 3.40
N ASP A 34 -8.00 -6.08 3.49
CA ASP A 34 -9.28 -5.51 3.95
C ASP A 34 -10.30 -5.40 2.82
N THR A 35 -10.54 -6.50 2.14
CA THR A 35 -11.39 -6.58 0.94
C THR A 35 -12.85 -6.21 1.19
N ALA A 36 -13.31 -6.26 2.45
CA ALA A 36 -14.67 -5.87 2.81
C ALA A 36 -14.89 -4.35 2.86
N ARG A 37 -13.81 -3.54 2.92
CA ARG A 37 -13.89 -2.08 3.10
C ARG A 37 -13.24 -1.28 1.96
N VAL A 38 -12.88 -1.93 0.86
CA VAL A 38 -12.39 -1.27 -0.36
C VAL A 38 -13.48 -0.36 -0.97
N PRO A 39 -13.09 0.68 -1.72
CA PRO A 39 -11.75 1.23 -1.89
C PRO A 39 -11.37 2.19 -0.76
N TYR A 40 -10.09 2.22 -0.39
CA TYR A 40 -9.57 3.19 0.59
C TYR A 40 -9.36 4.58 0.01
N GLY A 41 -9.08 4.68 -1.29
CA GLY A 41 -8.71 5.91 -1.96
C GLY A 41 -9.76 7.02 -1.99
N SER A 42 -11.02 6.72 -1.67
CA SER A 42 -12.13 7.68 -1.57
C SER A 42 -12.55 7.98 -0.12
N LYS A 43 -11.86 7.40 0.87
CA LYS A 43 -12.23 7.56 2.29
C LYS A 43 -11.45 8.70 2.94
N SER A 44 -12.03 9.29 4.00
CA SER A 44 -11.37 10.33 4.79
C SER A 44 -10.16 9.77 5.54
N GLN A 45 -9.19 10.64 5.84
CA GLN A 45 -8.02 10.28 6.64
C GLN A 45 -8.38 9.63 7.97
N ASN A 46 -9.34 10.21 8.71
CA ASN A 46 -9.78 9.64 10.00
C ASN A 46 -10.33 8.23 9.87
N THR A 47 -11.04 7.95 8.77
CA THR A 47 -11.55 6.61 8.49
C THR A 47 -10.42 5.62 8.24
N ILE A 48 -9.40 6.03 7.46
CA ILE A 48 -8.23 5.20 7.15
C ILE A 48 -7.40 4.93 8.41
N ILE A 49 -7.19 5.94 9.25
CA ILE A 49 -6.49 5.79 10.53
C ILE A 49 -7.22 4.74 11.38
N ARG A 50 -8.52 4.89 11.59
CA ARG A 50 -9.33 3.95 12.37
C ARG A 50 -9.29 2.53 11.82
N PHE A 51 -9.34 2.36 10.51
CA PHE A 51 -9.24 1.04 9.88
C PHE A 51 -7.85 0.42 10.11
N SER A 52 -6.81 1.22 9.94
CA SER A 52 -5.42 0.79 10.19
C SER A 52 -5.21 0.36 11.64
N GLU A 53 -5.71 1.10 12.61
CA GLU A 53 -5.66 0.73 14.03
C GLU A 53 -6.34 -0.62 14.30
N GLN A 54 -7.53 -0.83 13.74
CA GLN A 54 -8.27 -2.08 13.90
C GLN A 54 -7.50 -3.28 13.34
N ILE A 55 -6.90 -3.11 12.16
CA ILE A 55 -6.09 -4.15 11.51
C ILE A 55 -4.82 -4.42 12.31
N ILE A 56 -4.14 -3.38 12.79
CA ILE A 56 -2.94 -3.50 13.63
C ILE A 56 -3.27 -4.25 14.92
N ARG A 57 -4.36 -3.90 15.60
CA ARG A 57 -4.84 -4.60 16.81
C ARG A 57 -5.11 -6.08 16.52
N PHE A 58 -5.73 -6.41 15.39
CA PHE A 58 -5.93 -7.78 14.95
C PHE A 58 -4.61 -8.51 14.68
N LEU A 59 -3.69 -7.91 13.93
CA LEU A 59 -2.38 -8.51 13.63
C LEU A 59 -1.57 -8.77 14.92
N ARG A 60 -1.67 -7.90 15.93
CA ARG A 60 -1.04 -8.11 17.24
C ARG A 60 -1.54 -9.38 17.92
N THR A 61 -2.80 -9.78 17.74
CA THR A 61 -3.30 -11.09 18.28
C THR A 61 -2.60 -12.28 17.63
N LYS A 62 -1.97 -12.09 16.46
CA LYS A 62 -1.15 -13.11 15.77
C LYS A 62 0.32 -13.05 16.20
N GLN A 63 0.65 -12.27 17.24
CA GLN A 63 2.00 -12.15 17.82
C GLN A 63 3.05 -11.75 16.77
N VAL A 64 2.70 -10.86 15.85
CA VAL A 64 3.63 -10.32 14.84
C VAL A 64 4.72 -9.47 15.51
N LYS A 65 5.95 -9.54 15.00
CA LYS A 65 7.11 -8.79 15.51
C LYS A 65 7.28 -7.41 14.86
N ALA A 66 6.67 -7.20 13.70
CA ALA A 66 6.67 -5.94 12.95
C ALA A 66 5.46 -5.93 12.03
N ILE A 67 5.06 -4.75 11.57
CA ILE A 67 3.96 -4.57 10.61
C ILE A 67 4.43 -3.77 9.40
N VAL A 68 4.05 -4.23 8.21
CA VAL A 68 4.22 -3.51 6.95
C VAL A 68 2.83 -3.09 6.44
N ILE A 69 2.64 -1.79 6.29
CA ILE A 69 1.47 -1.19 5.63
C ILE A 69 1.74 -1.21 4.13
N ALA A 70 1.24 -2.25 3.45
CA ALA A 70 1.45 -2.43 2.01
C ALA A 70 0.54 -1.55 1.14
N CYS A 71 -0.49 -0.96 1.73
CA CYS A 71 -1.39 -0.01 1.09
C CYS A 71 -0.75 1.38 0.99
N ASN A 72 -0.64 1.94 -0.22
CA ASN A 72 -0.12 3.30 -0.41
C ASN A 72 -1.00 4.36 0.27
N THR A 73 -2.32 4.25 0.14
CA THR A 73 -3.27 5.16 0.79
C THR A 73 -3.13 5.13 2.31
N ALA A 74 -3.11 3.95 2.92
CA ALA A 74 -2.94 3.82 4.36
C ALA A 74 -1.55 4.26 4.82
N SER A 75 -0.49 3.96 4.07
CA SER A 75 0.87 4.44 4.36
C SER A 75 0.96 5.97 4.33
N ALA A 76 0.31 6.62 3.37
CA ALA A 76 0.34 8.07 3.25
C ALA A 76 -0.48 8.79 4.33
N LEU A 77 -1.63 8.22 4.75
CA LEU A 77 -2.61 8.89 5.60
C LEU A 77 -2.58 8.47 7.06
N ALA A 78 -2.18 7.22 7.35
CA ALA A 78 -2.31 6.66 8.69
C ALA A 78 -0.98 6.36 9.38
N LEU A 79 0.13 6.17 8.65
CA LEU A 79 1.39 5.73 9.24
C LEU A 79 1.84 6.64 10.41
N ASP A 80 1.81 7.95 10.22
CA ASP A 80 2.25 8.90 11.26
C ASP A 80 1.39 8.87 12.52
N ALA A 81 0.10 8.55 12.38
CA ALA A 81 -0.81 8.43 13.52
C ALA A 81 -0.63 7.10 14.28
N VAL A 82 -0.33 6.00 13.57
CA VAL A 82 -0.29 4.67 14.20
C VAL A 82 1.10 4.23 14.66
N LYS A 83 2.18 4.78 14.08
CA LYS A 83 3.55 4.33 14.37
C LYS A 83 3.97 4.49 15.83
N ASP A 84 3.42 5.50 16.51
CA ASP A 84 3.75 5.85 17.91
C ASP A 84 2.70 5.30 18.91
N GLU A 85 1.57 4.76 18.41
CA GLU A 85 0.51 4.19 19.24
C GLU A 85 0.81 2.76 19.71
N PHE A 86 1.57 2.02 18.92
CA PHE A 86 1.80 0.59 19.13
C PHE A 86 3.28 0.30 19.40
N ASP A 87 3.54 -0.52 20.43
CA ASP A 87 4.88 -0.95 20.82
C ASP A 87 5.40 -2.08 19.90
N LEU A 88 5.54 -1.78 18.61
CA LEU A 88 6.20 -2.63 17.61
C LEU A 88 6.54 -1.78 16.37
N PRO A 89 7.57 -2.17 15.60
CA PRO A 89 7.92 -1.48 14.37
C PRO A 89 6.80 -1.51 13.34
N ILE A 90 6.40 -0.33 12.84
CA ILE A 90 5.43 -0.19 11.76
C ILE A 90 6.07 0.57 10.60
N ILE A 91 6.05 -0.02 9.41
CA ILE A 91 6.72 0.49 8.22
C ILE A 91 5.67 0.66 7.12
N GLY A 92 5.70 1.81 6.43
CA GLY A 92 4.86 2.06 5.25
C GLY A 92 5.66 1.97 3.94
N VAL A 93 4.96 1.82 2.83
CA VAL A 93 5.58 1.66 1.49
C VAL A 93 5.93 2.98 0.79
N VAL A 94 5.49 4.13 1.29
CA VAL A 94 5.75 5.43 0.66
C VAL A 94 7.24 5.77 0.67
N ILE A 95 7.91 5.64 1.81
CA ILE A 95 9.34 6.00 1.94
C ILE A 95 10.23 5.12 1.03
N PRO A 96 10.14 3.78 1.06
CA PRO A 96 10.92 2.95 0.14
C PRO A 96 10.58 3.20 -1.33
N GLY A 97 9.32 3.43 -1.68
CA GLY A 97 8.92 3.79 -3.03
C GLY A 97 9.50 5.13 -3.50
N ALA A 98 9.46 6.15 -2.65
CA ALA A 98 10.06 7.45 -2.92
C ALA A 98 11.59 7.36 -3.09
N ARG A 99 12.27 6.57 -2.25
CA ARG A 99 13.72 6.34 -2.37
C ARG A 99 14.06 5.69 -3.71
N ALA A 100 13.36 4.64 -4.10
CA ALA A 100 13.56 3.98 -5.39
C ALA A 100 13.37 4.95 -6.57
N ALA A 101 12.37 5.84 -6.49
CA ALA A 101 12.13 6.86 -7.52
C ALA A 101 13.28 7.88 -7.59
N VAL A 102 13.80 8.34 -6.44
CA VAL A 102 14.95 9.26 -6.37
C VAL A 102 16.20 8.63 -6.96
N GLU A 103 16.45 7.34 -6.70
CA GLU A 103 17.60 6.61 -7.21
C GLU A 103 17.49 6.31 -8.71
N ALA A 104 16.28 6.11 -9.22
CA ALA A 104 16.03 5.73 -10.62
C ALA A 104 15.97 6.92 -11.58
N THR A 105 15.59 8.12 -11.12
CA THR A 105 15.43 9.26 -12.03
C THR A 105 16.77 9.76 -12.55
N THR A 106 16.90 9.87 -13.87
CA THR A 106 18.11 10.36 -14.53
C THR A 106 17.98 11.82 -15.00
N ASN A 107 16.75 12.30 -15.13
CA ASN A 107 16.43 13.66 -15.62
C ASN A 107 15.92 14.60 -14.52
N GLY A 108 15.89 14.15 -13.26
CA GLY A 108 15.40 14.92 -12.12
C GLY A 108 13.88 15.11 -12.11
N LYS A 109 13.12 14.28 -12.84
CA LYS A 109 11.66 14.30 -12.87
C LYS A 109 11.09 12.96 -12.43
N VAL A 110 10.04 13.00 -11.61
CA VAL A 110 9.31 11.82 -11.12
C VAL A 110 7.82 12.05 -11.29
N GLY A 111 7.16 11.12 -11.99
CA GLY A 111 5.72 11.05 -12.07
C GLY A 111 5.17 10.08 -11.00
N VAL A 112 4.18 10.52 -10.23
CA VAL A 112 3.48 9.69 -9.25
C VAL A 112 2.03 9.58 -9.66
N VAL A 113 1.55 8.35 -9.85
CA VAL A 113 0.14 8.06 -10.08
C VAL A 113 -0.39 7.22 -8.92
N GLY A 114 -1.61 7.48 -8.50
CA GLY A 114 -2.20 6.78 -7.35
C GLY A 114 -3.67 7.11 -7.13
N THR A 115 -4.21 6.67 -6.01
CA THR A 115 -5.56 7.05 -5.60
C THR A 115 -5.63 8.55 -5.30
N GLU A 116 -6.85 9.11 -5.36
CA GLU A 116 -7.08 10.51 -5.03
C GLU A 116 -6.55 10.88 -3.64
N ALA A 117 -6.83 10.06 -2.63
CA ALA A 117 -6.36 10.29 -1.27
C ALA A 117 -4.82 10.25 -1.15
N THR A 118 -4.13 9.35 -1.86
CA THR A 118 -2.66 9.30 -1.88
C THR A 118 -2.09 10.57 -2.48
N VAL A 119 -2.61 11.01 -3.63
CA VAL A 119 -2.14 12.22 -4.32
C VAL A 119 -2.44 13.47 -3.51
N GLN A 120 -3.66 13.61 -2.99
CA GLN A 120 -4.05 14.76 -2.15
C GLN A 120 -3.22 14.89 -0.86
N SER A 121 -2.69 13.77 -0.33
CA SER A 121 -1.80 13.80 0.82
C SER A 121 -0.48 14.52 0.56
N GLY A 122 -0.04 14.61 -0.70
CA GLY A 122 1.26 15.15 -1.09
C GLY A 122 2.46 14.42 -0.49
N MET A 123 2.24 13.23 0.09
CA MET A 123 3.26 12.54 0.87
C MET A 123 4.45 12.10 0.00
N TYR A 124 4.20 11.65 -1.23
CA TYR A 124 5.29 11.30 -2.15
C TYR A 124 6.15 12.51 -2.50
N THR A 125 5.53 13.65 -2.87
CA THR A 125 6.24 14.90 -3.14
C THR A 125 7.06 15.33 -1.93
N LYS A 126 6.46 15.33 -0.73
CA LYS A 126 7.16 15.69 0.51
C LYS A 126 8.39 14.81 0.77
N VAL A 127 8.26 13.49 0.61
CA VAL A 127 9.36 12.54 0.89
C VAL A 127 10.44 12.63 -0.19
N ILE A 128 10.08 12.67 -1.48
CA ILE A 128 11.02 12.77 -2.60
C ILE A 128 11.83 14.06 -2.49
N GLN A 129 11.15 15.20 -2.32
CA GLN A 129 11.81 16.51 -2.20
C GLN A 129 12.59 16.66 -0.89
N GLY A 130 12.19 15.95 0.17
CA GLY A 130 12.98 15.86 1.39
C GLY A 130 14.31 15.13 1.20
N MET A 131 14.36 14.15 0.29
CA MET A 131 15.59 13.43 -0.08
C MET A 131 16.42 14.21 -1.10
N ASN A 132 15.77 14.82 -2.10
CA ASN A 132 16.42 15.63 -3.13
C ASN A 132 15.49 16.78 -3.59
N PRO A 133 15.70 18.02 -3.10
CA PRO A 133 14.84 19.16 -3.42
C PRO A 133 14.85 19.57 -4.89
N LYS A 134 15.82 19.09 -5.68
CA LYS A 134 15.95 19.42 -7.11
C LYS A 134 15.04 18.58 -8.00
N ILE A 135 14.41 17.53 -7.45
CA ILE A 135 13.52 16.67 -8.23
C ILE A 135 12.16 17.35 -8.38
N GLU A 136 11.75 17.51 -9.64
CA GLU A 136 10.39 17.90 -10.00
C GLU A 136 9.46 16.69 -9.85
N VAL A 137 8.43 16.81 -9.02
CA VAL A 137 7.45 15.74 -8.79
C VAL A 137 6.11 16.16 -9.37
N ILE A 138 5.54 15.33 -10.25
CA ILE A 138 4.22 15.52 -10.85
C ILE A 138 3.32 14.40 -10.34
N GLU A 139 2.31 14.74 -9.56
CA GLU A 139 1.34 13.78 -9.03
C GLU A 139 0.02 13.84 -9.82
N LYS A 140 -0.54 12.68 -10.14
CA LYS A 140 -1.84 12.57 -10.81
C LYS A 140 -2.71 11.50 -10.18
N ALA A 141 -3.90 11.87 -9.74
CA ALA A 141 -4.91 10.92 -9.30
C ALA A 141 -5.44 10.10 -10.48
N CYS A 142 -5.47 8.78 -10.30
CA CYS A 142 -5.99 7.81 -11.25
C CYS A 142 -7.06 6.96 -10.55
N PRO A 143 -8.29 7.48 -10.34
CA PRO A 143 -9.30 6.85 -9.50
C PRO A 143 -9.79 5.50 -10.05
N LEU A 144 -9.62 5.24 -11.35
CA LEU A 144 -10.04 3.99 -11.98
C LEU A 144 -9.03 2.84 -11.85
N PHE A 145 -7.78 3.09 -11.43
CA PHE A 145 -6.76 2.03 -11.36
C PHE A 145 -7.15 0.93 -10.37
N VAL A 146 -7.58 1.28 -9.18
CA VAL A 146 -7.99 0.29 -8.16
C VAL A 146 -9.23 -0.49 -8.60
N PRO A 147 -10.35 0.15 -9.05
CA PRO A 147 -11.49 -0.57 -9.58
C PRO A 147 -11.15 -1.51 -10.75
N LEU A 148 -10.28 -1.08 -11.68
CA LEU A 148 -9.85 -1.92 -12.80
C LEU A 148 -9.07 -3.15 -12.34
N VAL A 149 -8.17 -2.99 -11.37
CA VAL A 149 -7.42 -4.13 -10.80
C VAL A 149 -8.35 -5.08 -10.06
N ASP A 150 -9.27 -4.55 -9.26
CA ASP A 150 -10.22 -5.36 -8.50
C ASP A 150 -11.24 -6.06 -9.43
N CYS A 151 -11.69 -5.39 -10.52
CA CYS A 151 -12.61 -5.95 -11.50
C CYS A 151 -11.96 -6.97 -12.45
N LEU A 152 -10.66 -6.87 -12.73
CA LEU A 152 -9.96 -7.86 -13.56
C LEU A 152 -9.99 -9.27 -12.95
N LEU A 153 -10.19 -9.37 -11.64
CA LEU A 153 -10.44 -10.67 -11.00
C LEU A 153 -11.82 -11.27 -11.38
N TYR A 154 -12.77 -10.43 -11.82
CA TYR A 154 -14.10 -10.88 -12.26
C TYR A 154 -14.20 -11.03 -13.77
N THR A 155 -13.40 -10.30 -14.55
CA THR A 155 -13.42 -10.37 -16.02
C THR A 155 -12.69 -11.59 -16.58
N SER A 156 -11.78 -12.21 -15.82
CA SER A 156 -11.16 -13.47 -16.21
C SER A 156 -12.19 -14.61 -16.25
N ASP A 157 -13.14 -14.62 -15.30
CA ASP A 157 -14.20 -15.63 -15.29
C ASP A 157 -15.22 -15.44 -16.44
N ALA A 158 -15.48 -14.20 -16.84
CA ALA A 158 -16.40 -13.91 -17.95
C ALA A 158 -15.80 -14.20 -19.33
N ALA A 159 -14.47 -14.13 -19.48
CA ALA A 159 -13.81 -14.48 -20.74
C ALA A 159 -13.74 -16.02 -20.97
N ASP A 160 -13.71 -16.79 -19.88
CA ASP A 160 -13.71 -18.25 -19.94
C ASP A 160 -15.12 -18.83 -20.21
N GLU A 161 -16.19 -18.05 -20.03
CA GLU A 161 -17.56 -18.48 -20.33
C GLU A 161 -17.98 -18.29 -21.80
N GLU A 162 -17.32 -17.39 -22.55
CA GLU A 162 -17.65 -17.17 -23.97
C GLU A 162 -17.13 -18.26 -24.92
N ASP A 163 -16.15 -19.06 -24.51
CA ASP A 163 -15.62 -20.19 -25.34
C ASP A 163 -16.42 -21.48 -25.20
N SER A 164 -17.55 -21.47 -24.49
CA SER A 164 -18.40 -22.67 -24.32
C SER A 164 -19.72 -22.69 -25.13
N VAL A 165 -19.85 -21.85 -26.16
CA VAL A 165 -21.01 -21.83 -27.04
C VAL A 165 -20.58 -22.23 -28.45
N ASP A 166 -20.51 -23.58 -28.67
CA ASP A 166 -20.67 -24.25 -29.97
C ASP A 166 -21.56 -25.49 -29.82
#